data_f69e4ce3d43b1eebe42f2815cc038c9e
#
_entry.id   f69e4ce3d43b1eebe42f2815cc038c9e
#
_cell.length_a   1.000
_cell.length_b   1.000
_cell.length_c   1.000
_cell.angle_alpha   90.00
_cell.angle_beta   90.00
_cell.angle_gamma   90.00
#
_symmetry.space_group_name_H-M   'P 1'
#
loop_
_entity.id
_entity.type
_entity.pdbx_description
1 polymer ?
#
loop_
_entity_poly.entity_id
_entity_poly.type
_entity_poly.pdbx_seq_one_letter_code
_entity_poly.pdbx_strand_id
1 'polypeptide(L)'
;MKLFQEHTDDIMLFQSFAKNFGLYGERTGCFSTICGSEAEKDIAMSRIKQIARPIYSNPPIHGARIVDIILGDAELTSMWHQDLRDMSGRMQEMRVGLRGKLAELGNEHDWSHVTSQIGMFAFTGLNKDMVNELREQYAIYMTMDGRISIAGLNSKNIDYVAEAFHKVTTGKQF
;
A
#
# COMPACT_ATOMS: atom_id res chain seq x y z
N MET A 1 -10.29 -12.81 2.15
CA MET A 1 -10.11 -14.26 2.14
C MET A 1 -11.35 -14.99 2.66
N LYS A 2 -11.85 -14.72 3.86
CA LYS A 2 -13.06 -15.36 4.40
C LYS A 2 -14.27 -15.34 3.45
N LEU A 3 -14.54 -14.21 2.80
CA LEU A 3 -15.64 -14.09 1.82
C LEU A 3 -15.49 -15.06 0.64
N PHE A 4 -14.26 -15.26 0.15
CA PHE A 4 -14.03 -16.20 -0.96
C PHE A 4 -14.20 -17.66 -0.54
N GLN A 5 -13.82 -18.00 0.72
CA GLN A 5 -14.01 -19.35 1.26
C GLN A 5 -15.48 -19.76 1.38
N GLU A 6 -16.42 -18.81 1.41
CA GLU A 6 -17.87 -19.09 1.38
C GLU A 6 -18.36 -19.53 0.00
N HIS A 7 -17.53 -19.31 -1.06
CA HIS A 7 -17.92 -19.54 -2.45
C HIS A 7 -17.04 -20.56 -3.20
N THR A 8 -15.84 -20.83 -2.70
CA THR A 8 -14.92 -21.79 -3.34
C THR A 8 -13.89 -22.32 -2.34
N ASP A 9 -13.48 -23.57 -2.54
CA ASP A 9 -12.37 -24.20 -1.83
C ASP A 9 -11.04 -24.02 -2.61
N ASP A 10 -11.10 -23.55 -3.85
CA ASP A 10 -9.93 -23.33 -4.71
C ASP A 10 -9.41 -21.91 -4.53
N ILE A 11 -8.59 -21.69 -3.50
CA ILE A 11 -8.02 -20.37 -3.19
C ILE A 11 -6.49 -20.41 -3.22
N MET A 12 -5.92 -19.47 -3.97
CA MET A 12 -4.50 -19.15 -3.94
C MET A 12 -4.31 -17.72 -3.46
N LEU A 13 -3.51 -17.53 -2.40
CA LEU A 13 -3.22 -16.23 -1.83
C LEU A 13 -1.74 -15.92 -1.93
N PHE A 14 -1.41 -14.75 -2.48
CA PHE A 14 -0.06 -14.19 -2.50
C PHE A 14 -0.02 -12.95 -1.61
N GLN A 15 0.80 -13.01 -0.56
CA GLN A 15 0.97 -11.91 0.39
C GLN A 15 2.40 -11.37 0.27
N SER A 16 2.54 -10.05 0.13
CA SER A 16 3.86 -9.40 0.11
C SER A 16 4.20 -8.87 1.50
N PHE A 17 5.43 -9.10 1.93
CA PHE A 17 5.99 -8.53 3.16
C PHE A 17 6.85 -7.28 2.89
N ALA A 18 6.86 -6.79 1.66
CA ALA A 18 7.64 -5.62 1.28
C ALA A 18 7.23 -4.35 2.07
N LYS A 19 5.93 -4.15 2.33
CA LYS A 19 5.40 -2.94 3.01
C LYS A 19 5.28 -3.15 4.51
N ASN A 20 4.50 -4.16 4.91
CA ASN A 20 4.13 -4.38 6.30
C ASN A 20 5.29 -4.87 7.21
N PHE A 21 6.38 -5.38 6.63
CA PHE A 21 7.63 -5.69 7.33
C PHE A 21 8.82 -4.82 6.88
N GLY A 22 8.60 -3.87 5.96
CA GLY A 22 9.68 -3.04 5.43
C GLY A 22 10.70 -3.78 4.57
N LEU A 23 10.40 -4.99 4.10
CA LEU A 23 11.32 -5.88 3.40
C LEU A 23 11.32 -5.66 1.87
N TYR A 24 11.36 -4.40 1.44
CA TYR A 24 11.29 -4.05 0.00
C TYR A 24 12.41 -4.71 -0.82
N GLY A 25 13.65 -4.67 -0.32
CA GLY A 25 14.83 -5.20 -0.98
C GLY A 25 14.94 -6.71 -0.92
N GLU A 26 14.37 -7.34 0.10
CA GLU A 26 14.44 -8.77 0.34
C GLU A 26 13.57 -9.60 -0.60
N ARG A 27 12.65 -8.97 -1.32
CA ARG A 27 11.72 -9.64 -2.26
C ARG A 27 10.97 -10.81 -1.65
N THR A 28 10.50 -10.64 -0.40
CA THR A 28 9.88 -11.69 0.41
C THR A 28 8.36 -11.55 0.44
N GLY A 29 7.69 -12.67 0.36
CA GLY A 29 6.25 -12.81 0.48
C GLY A 29 5.88 -14.23 0.89
N CYS A 30 4.59 -14.48 1.09
CA CYS A 30 4.04 -15.78 1.39
C CYS A 30 3.03 -16.18 0.32
N PHE A 31 3.18 -17.39 -0.19
CA PHE A 31 2.17 -18.06 -1.00
C PHE A 31 1.44 -19.08 -0.14
N SER A 32 0.13 -19.01 -0.16
CA SER A 32 -0.75 -19.96 0.53
C SER A 32 -1.78 -20.50 -0.44
N THR A 33 -2.07 -21.78 -0.36
CA THR A 33 -3.16 -22.41 -1.11
C THR A 33 -3.98 -23.31 -0.19
N ILE A 34 -5.28 -23.35 -0.41
CA ILE A 34 -6.17 -24.30 0.23
C ILE A 34 -6.23 -25.53 -0.66
N CYS A 35 -6.12 -26.70 -0.07
CA CYS A 35 -6.21 -27.99 -0.75
C CYS A 35 -7.29 -28.84 -0.08
N GLY A 36 -8.03 -29.61 -0.87
CA GLY A 36 -9.12 -30.46 -0.38
C GLY A 36 -8.64 -31.69 0.42
N SER A 37 -7.35 -32.05 0.30
CA SER A 37 -6.75 -33.16 1.04
C SER A 37 -5.24 -32.98 1.23
N GLU A 38 -4.67 -33.79 2.14
CA GLU A 38 -3.21 -33.82 2.36
C GLU A 38 -2.45 -34.35 1.14
N ALA A 39 -3.01 -35.34 0.45
CA ALA A 39 -2.44 -35.86 -0.78
C ALA A 39 -2.38 -34.78 -1.88
N GLU A 40 -3.41 -33.97 -2.02
CA GLU A 40 -3.44 -32.85 -2.96
C GLU A 40 -2.41 -31.78 -2.58
N LYS A 41 -2.30 -31.44 -1.30
CA LYS A 41 -1.25 -30.52 -0.77
C LYS A 41 0.16 -31.00 -1.18
N ASP A 42 0.45 -32.29 -1.04
CA ASP A 42 1.76 -32.85 -1.36
C ASP A 42 2.04 -32.81 -2.87
N ILE A 43 1.03 -33.07 -3.70
CA ILE A 43 1.12 -32.92 -5.15
C ILE A 43 1.35 -31.44 -5.52
N ALA A 44 0.57 -30.52 -4.97
CA ALA A 44 0.71 -29.07 -5.21
C ALA A 44 2.11 -28.58 -4.82
N MET A 45 2.59 -28.94 -3.62
CA MET A 45 3.93 -28.60 -3.15
C MET A 45 5.02 -29.15 -4.07
N SER A 46 4.90 -30.40 -4.54
CA SER A 46 5.83 -31.00 -5.48
C SER A 46 5.88 -30.23 -6.80
N ARG A 47 4.72 -29.83 -7.34
CA ARG A 47 4.63 -29.03 -8.58
C ARG A 47 5.23 -27.63 -8.43
N ILE A 48 4.95 -26.96 -7.32
CA ILE A 48 5.54 -25.64 -7.03
C ILE A 48 7.07 -25.73 -7.00
N LYS A 49 7.64 -26.74 -6.32
CA LYS A 49 9.09 -26.97 -6.30
C LYS A 49 9.67 -27.23 -7.70
N GLN A 50 8.96 -28.00 -8.54
CA GLN A 50 9.37 -28.25 -9.93
C GLN A 50 9.38 -26.97 -10.78
N ILE A 51 8.43 -26.06 -10.55
CA ILE A 51 8.37 -24.76 -11.25
C ILE A 51 9.46 -23.81 -10.73
N ALA A 52 9.62 -23.72 -9.42
CA ALA A 52 10.59 -22.81 -8.79
C ALA A 52 12.04 -23.17 -9.17
N ARG A 53 12.35 -24.48 -9.24
CA ARG A 53 13.72 -24.98 -9.48
C ARG A 53 14.38 -24.41 -10.75
N PRO A 54 13.77 -24.42 -11.93
CA PRO A 54 14.40 -23.89 -13.15
C PRO A 54 14.36 -22.34 -13.21
N ILE A 55 13.45 -21.67 -12.48
CA ILE A 55 13.31 -20.21 -12.54
C ILE A 55 14.39 -19.52 -11.69
N TYR A 56 14.54 -19.93 -10.43
CA TYR A 56 15.46 -19.28 -9.47
C TYR A 56 16.08 -20.25 -8.44
N SER A 57 15.93 -21.53 -8.64
CA SER A 57 16.45 -22.63 -7.81
C SER A 57 15.80 -22.72 -6.43
N ASN A 58 16.00 -21.72 -5.58
CA ASN A 58 15.39 -21.57 -4.25
C ASN A 58 15.09 -20.10 -3.98
N PRO A 59 14.00 -19.76 -3.26
CA PRO A 59 13.77 -18.40 -2.82
C PRO A 59 14.85 -17.96 -1.83
N PRO A 60 15.17 -16.64 -1.77
CA PRO A 60 16.04 -16.08 -0.75
C PRO A 60 15.45 -16.34 0.65
N ILE A 61 16.30 -16.76 1.59
CA ILE A 61 15.83 -17.18 2.92
C ILE A 61 15.90 -16.04 3.97
N HIS A 62 16.72 -15.01 3.75
CA HIS A 62 16.98 -13.98 4.74
C HIS A 62 15.70 -13.25 5.18
N GLY A 63 14.94 -12.69 4.24
CA GLY A 63 13.69 -12.01 4.56
C GLY A 63 12.62 -12.93 5.17
N ALA A 64 12.57 -14.20 4.74
CA ALA A 64 11.65 -15.17 5.32
C ALA A 64 11.99 -15.46 6.81
N ARG A 65 13.29 -15.56 7.16
CA ARG A 65 13.73 -15.73 8.54
C ARG A 65 13.39 -14.53 9.43
N ILE A 66 13.48 -13.31 8.92
CA ILE A 66 13.06 -12.11 9.66
C ILE A 66 11.57 -12.21 10.01
N VAL A 67 10.73 -12.55 9.03
CA VAL A 67 9.28 -12.72 9.25
C VAL A 67 9.01 -13.85 10.24
N ASP A 68 9.67 -14.97 10.11
CA ASP A 68 9.52 -16.13 10.98
C ASP A 68 9.88 -15.80 12.45
N ILE A 69 10.98 -15.11 12.67
CA ILE A 69 11.40 -14.65 14.00
C ILE A 69 10.36 -13.71 14.62
N ILE A 70 9.89 -12.71 13.85
CA ILE A 70 8.94 -11.72 14.35
C ILE A 70 7.59 -12.36 14.66
N LEU A 71 7.08 -13.22 13.78
CA LEU A 71 5.79 -13.87 13.98
C LEU A 71 5.85 -15.08 14.93
N GLY A 72 7.04 -15.63 15.17
CA GLY A 72 7.27 -16.74 16.11
C GLY A 72 7.42 -16.28 17.56
N ASP A 73 7.63 -15.00 17.82
CA ASP A 73 7.79 -14.42 19.16
C ASP A 73 6.60 -13.49 19.48
N ALA A 74 5.95 -13.72 20.62
CA ALA A 74 4.74 -12.99 21.00
C ALA A 74 5.00 -11.49 21.26
N GLU A 75 6.16 -11.15 21.84
CA GLU A 75 6.53 -9.77 22.13
C GLU A 75 6.84 -9.02 20.82
N LEU A 76 7.67 -9.60 19.95
CA LEU A 76 7.98 -9.01 18.65
C LEU A 76 6.74 -8.88 17.77
N THR A 77 5.84 -9.87 17.77
CA THR A 77 4.55 -9.78 17.07
C THR A 77 3.70 -8.62 17.59
N SER A 78 3.64 -8.43 18.92
CA SER A 78 2.89 -7.33 19.53
C SER A 78 3.47 -5.96 19.13
N MET A 79 4.78 -5.80 19.15
CA MET A 79 5.49 -4.59 18.71
C MET A 79 5.20 -4.32 17.22
N TRP A 80 5.34 -5.32 16.37
CA TRP A 80 5.04 -5.21 14.95
C TRP A 80 3.59 -4.78 14.69
N HIS A 81 2.62 -5.33 15.41
CA HIS A 81 1.23 -4.90 15.30
C HIS A 81 1.04 -3.45 15.74
N GLN A 82 1.78 -2.97 16.76
CA GLN A 82 1.72 -1.56 17.16
C GLN A 82 2.28 -0.66 16.07
N ASP A 83 3.45 -0.97 15.51
CA ASP A 83 4.06 -0.23 14.42
C ASP A 83 3.11 -0.12 13.20
N LEU A 84 2.42 -1.21 12.86
CA LEU A 84 1.43 -1.20 11.78
C LEU A 84 0.25 -0.28 12.07
N ARG A 85 -0.25 -0.26 13.33
CA ARG A 85 -1.32 0.67 13.73
C ARG A 85 -0.87 2.11 13.63
N ASP A 86 0.33 2.42 14.09
CA ASP A 86 0.88 3.78 14.09
C ASP A 86 1.10 4.28 12.65
N MET A 87 1.67 3.45 11.78
CA MET A 87 1.84 3.77 10.36
C MET A 87 0.51 3.99 9.63
N SER A 88 -0.47 3.11 9.85
CA SER A 88 -1.78 3.22 9.19
C SER A 88 -2.59 4.40 9.74
N GLY A 89 -2.52 4.64 11.06
CA GLY A 89 -3.15 5.78 11.71
C GLY A 89 -2.62 7.10 11.17
N ARG A 90 -1.30 7.24 11.08
CA ARG A 90 -0.67 8.43 10.49
C ARG A 90 -1.11 8.68 9.04
N MET A 91 -1.20 7.63 8.23
CA MET A 91 -1.69 7.79 6.85
C MET A 91 -3.14 8.26 6.83
N GLN A 92 -3.99 7.76 7.73
CA GLN A 92 -5.37 8.22 7.82
C GLN A 92 -5.46 9.69 8.27
N GLU A 93 -4.65 10.09 9.24
CA GLU A 93 -4.54 11.49 9.67
C GLU A 93 -4.13 12.42 8.52
N MET A 94 -3.16 12.01 7.70
CA MET A 94 -2.73 12.79 6.54
C MET A 94 -3.84 12.92 5.48
N ARG A 95 -4.65 11.89 5.28
CA ARG A 95 -5.82 11.96 4.37
C ARG A 95 -6.85 12.96 4.86
N VAL A 96 -7.22 12.85 6.13
CA VAL A 96 -8.19 13.75 6.76
C VAL A 96 -7.64 15.17 6.77
N GLY A 97 -6.37 15.35 7.14
CA GLY A 97 -5.71 16.64 7.16
C GLY A 97 -5.67 17.30 5.78
N LEU A 98 -5.28 16.59 4.74
CA LEU A 98 -5.25 17.13 3.37
C LEU A 98 -6.64 17.59 2.92
N ARG A 99 -7.67 16.74 3.11
CA ARG A 99 -9.05 17.12 2.79
C ARG A 99 -9.52 18.33 3.60
N GLY A 100 -9.23 18.36 4.90
CA GLY A 100 -9.62 19.49 5.77
C GLY A 100 -8.99 20.81 5.33
N LYS A 101 -7.68 20.79 5.03
CA LYS A 101 -6.97 22.00 4.58
C LYS A 101 -7.45 22.50 3.21
N LEU A 102 -7.78 21.60 2.28
CA LEU A 102 -8.38 21.99 1.00
C LEU A 102 -9.77 22.65 1.20
N ALA A 103 -10.57 22.14 2.14
CA ALA A 103 -11.85 22.76 2.51
C ALA A 103 -11.66 24.14 3.18
N GLU A 104 -10.70 24.29 4.08
CA GLU A 104 -10.35 25.57 4.72
C GLU A 104 -9.91 26.62 3.70
N LEU A 105 -9.20 26.22 2.65
CA LEU A 105 -8.80 27.07 1.53
C LEU A 105 -9.98 27.44 0.59
N GLY A 106 -11.17 26.88 0.81
CA GLY A 106 -12.33 27.09 -0.05
C GLY A 106 -12.21 26.39 -1.41
N ASN A 107 -11.51 25.26 -1.47
CA ASN A 107 -11.42 24.49 -2.72
C ASN A 107 -12.80 23.97 -3.12
N GLU A 108 -13.21 24.21 -4.37
CA GLU A 108 -14.55 23.92 -4.87
C GLU A 108 -14.79 22.43 -5.19
N HIS A 109 -13.71 21.65 -5.27
CA HIS A 109 -13.78 20.22 -5.63
C HIS A 109 -14.09 19.36 -4.40
N ASP A 110 -14.81 18.25 -4.65
CA ASP A 110 -15.04 17.23 -3.62
C ASP A 110 -13.81 16.32 -3.48
N TRP A 111 -13.12 16.45 -2.36
CA TRP A 111 -11.98 15.63 -1.98
C TRP A 111 -12.35 14.44 -1.06
N SER A 112 -13.63 14.10 -0.95
CA SER A 112 -14.11 12.98 -0.12
C SER A 112 -13.49 11.64 -0.51
N HIS A 113 -13.21 11.47 -1.81
CA HIS A 113 -12.56 10.28 -2.34
C HIS A 113 -11.17 10.03 -1.75
N VAL A 114 -10.42 11.05 -1.36
CA VAL A 114 -9.12 10.89 -0.71
C VAL A 114 -9.25 10.21 0.65
N THR A 115 -10.33 10.50 1.39
CA THR A 115 -10.59 9.90 2.70
C THR A 115 -11.31 8.55 2.64
N SER A 116 -12.04 8.26 1.56
CA SER A 116 -12.70 6.97 1.35
C SER A 116 -11.77 5.88 0.81
N GLN A 117 -10.66 6.25 0.18
CA GLN A 117 -9.62 5.32 -0.25
C GLN A 117 -8.81 4.82 0.94
N ILE A 118 -8.28 3.61 0.83
CA ILE A 118 -7.43 2.97 1.84
C ILE A 118 -6.03 2.66 1.28
N GLY A 119 -5.09 2.37 2.18
CA GLY A 119 -3.74 1.97 1.80
C GLY A 119 -2.78 3.16 1.71
N MET A 120 -1.59 2.90 1.17
CA MET A 120 -0.48 3.85 1.15
C MET A 120 -0.60 4.92 0.06
N PHE A 121 -1.36 4.65 -0.99
CA PHE A 121 -1.53 5.55 -2.12
C PHE A 121 -2.93 6.17 -2.14
N ALA A 122 -3.06 7.36 -2.73
CA ALA A 122 -4.32 7.95 -3.11
C ALA A 122 -4.29 8.35 -4.59
N PHE A 123 -5.40 8.14 -5.25
CA PHE A 123 -5.68 8.68 -6.57
C PHE A 123 -6.41 10.00 -6.37
N THR A 124 -5.80 11.11 -6.81
CA THR A 124 -6.32 12.45 -6.55
C THR A 124 -7.33 12.93 -7.58
N GLY A 125 -7.33 12.34 -8.77
CA GLY A 125 -8.10 12.82 -9.92
C GLY A 125 -7.40 13.90 -10.74
N LEU A 126 -6.27 14.44 -10.28
CA LEU A 126 -5.54 15.47 -11.00
C LEU A 126 -5.11 14.97 -12.38
N ASN A 127 -5.35 15.79 -13.41
CA ASN A 127 -4.92 15.48 -14.76
C ASN A 127 -3.44 15.80 -15.00
N LYS A 128 -2.93 15.41 -16.18
CA LYS A 128 -1.51 15.56 -16.53
C LYS A 128 -1.00 17.00 -16.49
N ASP A 129 -1.83 17.96 -16.88
CA ASP A 129 -1.42 19.38 -16.92
C ASP A 129 -1.26 19.92 -15.51
N MET A 130 -2.19 19.59 -14.60
CA MET A 130 -2.08 19.93 -13.17
C MET A 130 -0.88 19.26 -12.51
N VAL A 131 -0.60 17.99 -12.83
CA VAL A 131 0.59 17.27 -12.33
C VAL A 131 1.89 17.91 -12.81
N ASN A 132 1.94 18.33 -14.07
CA ASN A 132 3.08 19.08 -14.60
C ASN A 132 3.25 20.44 -13.90
N GLU A 133 2.17 21.17 -13.68
CA GLU A 133 2.18 22.45 -12.97
C GLU A 133 2.69 22.26 -11.53
N LEU A 134 2.22 21.24 -10.82
CA LEU A 134 2.71 20.87 -9.49
C LEU A 134 4.22 20.59 -9.49
N ARG A 135 4.70 19.88 -10.48
CA ARG A 135 6.13 19.56 -10.60
C ARG A 135 6.98 20.79 -10.90
N GLU A 136 6.56 21.63 -11.84
CA GLU A 136 7.35 22.74 -12.36
C GLU A 136 7.34 23.97 -11.44
N GLN A 137 6.18 24.27 -10.84
CA GLN A 137 6.01 25.47 -10.03
C GLN A 137 6.14 25.22 -8.53
N TYR A 138 5.82 23.99 -8.05
CA TYR A 138 5.77 23.67 -6.63
C TYR A 138 6.75 22.57 -6.21
N ALA A 139 7.55 22.02 -7.13
CA ALA A 139 8.46 20.90 -6.87
C ALA A 139 7.77 19.70 -6.17
N ILE A 140 6.49 19.47 -6.47
CA ILE A 140 5.72 18.33 -5.96
C ILE A 140 5.71 17.25 -7.04
N TYR A 141 6.29 16.09 -6.70
CA TYR A 141 6.48 14.97 -7.62
C TYR A 141 5.46 13.87 -7.34
N MET A 142 4.66 13.56 -8.33
CA MET A 142 3.67 12.50 -8.29
C MET A 142 3.57 11.80 -9.66
N THR A 143 2.85 10.69 -9.74
CA THR A 143 2.69 10.01 -11.02
C THR A 143 1.72 10.78 -11.94
N MET A 144 1.95 10.70 -13.26
CA MET A 144 1.20 11.49 -14.27
C MET A 144 -0.28 11.12 -14.38
N ASP A 145 -0.69 10.02 -13.75
CA ASP A 145 -2.08 9.59 -13.61
C ASP A 145 -2.79 10.18 -12.38
N GLY A 146 -2.14 11.08 -11.65
CA GLY A 146 -2.71 11.71 -10.46
C GLY A 146 -2.59 10.92 -9.16
N ARG A 147 -1.80 9.84 -9.13
CA ARG A 147 -1.57 9.05 -7.90
C ARG A 147 -0.47 9.65 -7.05
N ILE A 148 -0.73 9.78 -5.75
CA ILE A 148 0.26 10.21 -4.74
C ILE A 148 0.51 9.12 -3.70
N SER A 149 1.67 9.19 -3.06
CA SER A 149 1.95 8.44 -1.83
C SER A 149 1.56 9.28 -0.62
N ILE A 150 0.56 8.82 0.12
CA ILE A 150 0.14 9.49 1.38
C ILE A 150 1.26 9.42 2.42
N ALA A 151 2.11 8.40 2.36
CA ALA A 151 3.26 8.29 3.25
C ALA A 151 4.28 9.44 3.08
N GLY A 152 4.28 10.12 1.93
CA GLY A 152 5.09 11.33 1.69
C GLY A 152 4.58 12.59 2.38
N LEU A 153 3.31 12.62 2.79
CA LEU A 153 2.74 13.71 3.56
C LEU A 153 3.15 13.61 5.03
N ASN A 154 3.36 14.76 5.66
CA ASN A 154 3.64 14.91 7.08
C ASN A 154 3.20 16.29 7.57
N SER A 155 3.27 16.53 8.89
CA SER A 155 2.86 17.79 9.52
C SER A 155 3.63 19.03 9.04
N LYS A 156 4.81 18.84 8.42
CA LYS A 156 5.64 19.97 7.93
C LYS A 156 5.34 20.37 6.49
N ASN A 157 4.76 19.46 5.69
CA ASN A 157 4.54 19.71 4.26
C ASN A 157 3.07 19.68 3.83
N ILE A 158 2.15 19.24 4.68
CA ILE A 158 0.75 19.08 4.32
C ILE A 158 0.07 20.40 3.95
N ASP A 159 0.41 21.49 4.62
CA ASP A 159 -0.11 22.84 4.32
C ASP A 159 0.34 23.28 2.92
N TYR A 160 1.63 23.15 2.65
CA TYR A 160 2.22 23.46 1.35
C TYR A 160 1.59 22.66 0.21
N VAL A 161 1.41 21.35 0.43
CA VAL A 161 0.78 20.48 -0.59
C VAL A 161 -0.68 20.85 -0.80
N ALA A 162 -1.44 21.15 0.26
CA ALA A 162 -2.83 21.58 0.15
C ALA A 162 -2.97 22.92 -0.61
N GLU A 163 -2.12 23.90 -0.32
CA GLU A 163 -2.08 25.18 -1.03
C GLU A 163 -1.77 24.99 -2.52
N ALA A 164 -0.78 24.16 -2.84
CA ALA A 164 -0.41 23.87 -4.22
C ALA A 164 -1.56 23.18 -4.97
N PHE A 165 -2.19 22.16 -4.36
CA PHE A 165 -3.35 21.49 -4.93
C PHE A 165 -4.52 22.45 -5.14
N HIS A 166 -4.81 23.30 -4.18
CA HIS A 166 -5.83 24.33 -4.31
C HIS A 166 -5.56 25.23 -5.53
N LYS A 167 -4.34 25.75 -5.67
CA LYS A 167 -3.97 26.66 -6.77
C LYS A 167 -4.08 26.01 -8.14
N VAL A 168 -3.61 24.79 -8.30
CA VAL A 168 -3.65 24.11 -9.62
C VAL A 168 -5.05 23.62 -10.00
N THR A 169 -5.99 23.52 -9.06
CA THR A 169 -7.36 23.06 -9.32
C THR A 169 -8.39 24.20 -9.40
N THR A 170 -8.09 25.38 -8.84
CA THR A 170 -9.03 26.50 -8.83
C THR A 170 -9.43 26.91 -10.25
N GLY A 171 -10.75 26.95 -10.50
CA GLY A 171 -11.32 27.30 -11.81
C GLY A 171 -11.11 26.26 -12.92
N LYS A 172 -10.63 25.06 -12.60
CA LYS A 172 -10.40 23.97 -13.55
C LYS A 172 -11.25 22.75 -13.17
N GLN A 173 -11.74 22.01 -14.18
CA GLN A 173 -12.37 20.69 -13.96
C GLN A 173 -11.34 19.56 -14.15
N PHE A 174 -11.48 18.51 -13.35
CA PHE A 174 -10.64 17.30 -13.44
C PHE A 174 -11.38 16.06 -12.96
#